data_3349fca02d6d99777433dd5f4e40de0d
#
_entry.id   3349fca02d6d99777433dd5f4e40de0d
#
_cell.length_a   1.000
_cell.length_b   1.000
_cell.length_c   1.000
_cell.angle_alpha   90.00
_cell.angle_beta   90.00
_cell.angle_gamma   90.00
#
_symmetry.space_group_name_H-M   'P 1'
#
loop_
_entity.id
_entity.type
_entity.pdbx_description
1 polymer ?
#
loop_
_entity_poly.entity_id
_entity_poly.type
_entity_poly.pdbx_seq_one_letter_code
_entity_poly.pdbx_strand_id
1 'polypeptide(L)'
;VLNSLNKAMQSSIQSIKLNVVAMRDFNDDELMDFVGLTKENDITVRFIELMPFDSHQIWKTGKFYGADHILADIKNQVGELKPIDGSRTEHHIFRVDDYKGKVAVIPAYSRSLCGACNRIRITADGKLLNCLYSQDEMNLRDAIRNDVSDENIQSMIQGSFLKKYKDGWAAQQSNGTHRESMTQIGG
;
A
#
# COMPACT_ATOMS: atom_id res chain seq x y z
N VAL A 1 -15.57 -1.53 12.13
CA VAL A 1 -14.16 -2.00 11.99
C VAL A 1 -13.75 -2.82 13.21
N LEU A 2 -13.82 -2.30 14.47
CA LEU A 2 -13.38 -3.02 15.68
C LEU A 2 -14.10 -4.35 15.88
N ASN A 3 -15.44 -4.41 15.69
CA ASN A 3 -16.19 -5.66 15.79
C ASN A 3 -15.73 -6.69 14.75
N SER A 4 -15.40 -6.26 13.53
CA SER A 4 -14.89 -7.16 12.49
C SER A 4 -13.48 -7.65 12.82
N LEU A 5 -12.63 -6.80 13.37
CA LEU A 5 -11.30 -7.16 13.85
C LEU A 5 -11.39 -8.21 14.98
N ASN A 6 -12.24 -7.97 15.98
CA ASN A 6 -12.45 -8.91 17.10
C ASN A 6 -12.93 -10.27 16.60
N LYS A 7 -13.89 -10.32 15.67
CA LYS A 7 -14.35 -11.56 15.06
C LYS A 7 -13.25 -12.28 14.28
N ALA A 8 -12.43 -11.53 13.53
CA ALA A 8 -11.28 -12.10 12.81
C ALA A 8 -10.27 -12.73 13.77
N MET A 9 -9.93 -12.04 14.87
CA MET A 9 -9.00 -12.55 15.89
C MET A 9 -9.53 -13.80 16.61
N GLN A 10 -10.85 -13.98 16.70
CA GLN A 10 -11.49 -15.16 17.29
C GLN A 10 -11.70 -16.31 16.28
N SER A 11 -11.39 -16.09 15.01
CA SER A 11 -11.57 -17.08 13.94
C SER A 11 -10.29 -17.88 13.69
N SER A 12 -10.33 -18.81 12.74
CA SER A 12 -9.18 -19.58 12.27
C SER A 12 -8.26 -18.82 11.31
N ILE A 13 -8.45 -17.51 11.11
CA ILE A 13 -7.61 -16.70 10.25
C ILE A 13 -6.22 -16.56 10.87
N GLN A 14 -5.21 -17.06 10.17
CA GLN A 14 -3.82 -17.13 10.69
C GLN A 14 -3.05 -15.81 10.55
N SER A 15 -3.43 -14.93 9.63
CA SER A 15 -2.70 -13.70 9.36
C SER A 15 -3.67 -12.52 9.21
N ILE A 16 -3.72 -11.68 10.22
CA ILE A 16 -4.57 -10.50 10.25
C ILE A 16 -3.69 -9.26 10.05
N LYS A 17 -4.06 -8.44 9.08
CA LYS A 17 -3.38 -7.18 8.78
C LYS A 17 -4.40 -6.04 8.82
N LEU A 18 -4.16 -5.07 9.68
CA LEU A 18 -4.96 -3.86 9.79
C LEU A 18 -4.26 -2.72 9.04
N ASN A 19 -4.92 -2.15 8.04
CA ASN A 19 -4.42 -1.00 7.31
C ASN A 19 -5.00 0.29 7.88
N VAL A 20 -4.14 1.26 8.14
CA VAL A 20 -4.48 2.58 8.63
C VAL A 20 -3.85 3.62 7.71
N VAL A 21 -4.64 4.43 7.02
CA VAL A 21 -4.12 5.61 6.33
C VAL A 21 -3.86 6.67 7.40
N ALA A 22 -2.58 6.93 7.68
CA ALA A 22 -2.18 7.87 8.72
C ALA A 22 -2.21 9.32 8.18
N MET A 23 -2.88 10.20 8.91
CA MET A 23 -3.06 11.60 8.51
C MET A 23 -2.90 12.54 9.71
N ARG A 24 -2.18 13.65 9.50
CA ARG A 24 -2.04 14.72 10.50
C ARG A 24 -3.39 15.38 10.80
N ASP A 25 -3.60 15.75 12.04
CA ASP A 25 -4.82 16.40 12.55
C ASP A 25 -6.11 15.63 12.21
N PHE A 26 -6.00 14.32 12.10
CA PHE A 26 -7.15 13.45 11.87
C PHE A 26 -7.12 12.16 12.71
N ASN A 27 -6.00 11.44 12.70
CA ASN A 27 -5.81 10.21 13.48
C ASN A 27 -4.35 10.00 13.92
N ASP A 28 -3.53 11.01 13.87
CA ASP A 28 -2.15 10.96 14.36
C ASP A 28 -2.10 10.87 15.90
N ASP A 29 -3.10 11.35 16.60
CA ASP A 29 -3.30 11.17 18.03
C ASP A 29 -3.67 9.73 18.43
N GLU A 30 -4.29 8.95 17.51
CA GLU A 30 -4.64 7.53 17.72
C GLU A 30 -3.49 6.57 17.35
N LEU A 31 -2.34 7.08 16.91
CA LEU A 31 -1.21 6.26 16.42
C LEU A 31 -0.83 5.15 17.40
N MET A 32 -0.74 5.50 18.69
CA MET A 32 -0.35 4.56 19.73
C MET A 32 -1.46 3.58 20.13
N ASP A 33 -2.71 3.95 19.97
CA ASP A 33 -3.84 3.03 20.17
C ASP A 33 -3.81 1.90 19.13
N PHE A 34 -3.52 2.25 17.87
CA PHE A 34 -3.32 1.25 16.82
C PHE A 34 -2.09 0.37 17.09
N VAL A 35 -0.96 0.94 17.49
CA VAL A 35 0.25 0.18 17.87
C VAL A 35 -0.06 -0.74 19.05
N GLY A 36 -0.79 -0.27 20.05
CA GLY A 36 -1.21 -1.03 21.24
C GLY A 36 -1.98 -2.30 20.92
N LEU A 37 -2.72 -2.34 19.80
CA LEU A 37 -3.42 -3.55 19.36
C LEU A 37 -2.46 -4.72 19.10
N THR A 38 -1.20 -4.45 18.76
CA THR A 38 -0.19 -5.48 18.50
C THR A 38 0.44 -6.04 19.75
N LYS A 39 0.20 -5.44 20.94
CA LYS A 39 0.83 -5.87 22.20
C LYS A 39 0.42 -7.28 22.58
N GLU A 40 -0.87 -7.53 22.62
CA GLU A 40 -1.41 -8.82 23.05
C GLU A 40 -1.90 -9.71 21.90
N ASN A 41 -1.94 -9.20 20.68
CA ASN A 41 -2.48 -9.89 19.51
C ASN A 41 -1.41 -10.06 18.43
N ASP A 42 -1.31 -11.25 17.85
CA ASP A 42 -0.41 -11.51 16.71
C ASP A 42 -1.04 -10.99 15.39
N ILE A 43 -1.18 -9.67 15.32
CA ILE A 43 -1.65 -8.97 14.13
C ILE A 43 -0.56 -8.04 13.61
N THR A 44 -0.67 -7.62 12.36
CA THR A 44 0.19 -6.59 11.80
C THR A 44 -0.61 -5.31 11.56
N VAL A 45 -0.29 -4.25 12.26
CA VAL A 45 -0.81 -2.91 11.97
C VAL A 45 0.09 -2.25 10.93
N ARG A 46 -0.49 -1.79 9.81
CA ARG A 46 0.22 -1.20 8.69
C ARG A 46 -0.23 0.24 8.50
N PHE A 47 0.62 1.19 8.81
CA PHE A 47 0.39 2.60 8.54
C PHE A 47 0.77 2.91 7.09
N ILE A 48 -0.13 3.55 6.37
CA ILE A 48 0.00 3.87 4.95
C ILE A 48 0.05 5.39 4.81
N GLU A 49 1.05 5.90 4.11
CA GLU A 49 1.07 7.32 3.75
C GLU A 49 -0.15 7.69 2.89
N LEU A 50 -0.74 8.84 3.18
CA LEU A 50 -1.78 9.42 2.32
C LEU A 50 -1.23 9.63 0.91
N MET A 51 -2.03 9.30 -0.10
CA MET A 51 -1.69 9.47 -1.51
C MET A 51 -2.62 10.51 -2.17
N PRO A 52 -2.14 11.23 -3.20
CA PRO A 52 -2.93 12.29 -3.86
C PRO A 52 -3.94 11.73 -4.88
N PHE A 53 -4.67 10.66 -4.52
CA PHE A 53 -5.70 10.05 -5.34
C PHE A 53 -7.07 10.30 -4.74
N ASP A 54 -7.43 11.57 -4.60
CA ASP A 54 -8.72 11.94 -4.08
C ASP A 54 -9.36 13.09 -4.86
N SER A 55 -10.53 12.85 -5.39
CA SER A 55 -11.35 13.87 -6.03
C SER A 55 -11.81 14.97 -5.05
N HIS A 56 -11.83 14.67 -3.76
CA HIS A 56 -12.22 15.59 -2.68
C HIS A 56 -11.07 16.44 -2.15
N GLN A 57 -9.86 16.24 -2.67
CA GLN A 57 -8.70 17.06 -2.39
C GLN A 57 -8.24 17.06 -0.92
N ILE A 58 -8.48 15.97 -0.18
CA ILE A 58 -7.96 15.76 1.19
C ILE A 58 -6.44 15.99 1.21
N TRP A 59 -5.76 15.58 0.14
CA TRP A 59 -4.33 15.84 -0.04
C TRP A 59 -3.96 17.32 0.11
N LYS A 60 -4.77 18.23 -0.42
CA LYS A 60 -4.53 19.68 -0.37
C LYS A 60 -4.72 20.29 1.02
N THR A 61 -5.31 19.56 1.96
CA THR A 61 -5.52 20.05 3.33
C THR A 61 -4.26 20.02 4.20
N GLY A 62 -3.11 19.56 3.65
CA GLY A 62 -1.85 19.50 4.38
C GLY A 62 -1.75 18.34 5.39
N LYS A 63 -2.68 17.39 5.36
CA LYS A 63 -2.74 16.27 6.31
C LYS A 63 -1.76 15.14 6.02
N PHE A 64 -0.76 15.37 5.18
CA PHE A 64 0.26 14.37 4.89
C PHE A 64 1.10 14.04 6.12
N TYR A 65 1.18 12.75 6.43
CA TYR A 65 1.99 12.21 7.52
C TYR A 65 2.96 11.19 6.93
N GLY A 66 4.21 11.61 6.74
CA GLY A 66 5.22 10.81 6.06
C GLY A 66 5.73 9.65 6.90
N ALA A 67 6.21 8.60 6.24
CA ALA A 67 6.68 7.36 6.85
C ALA A 67 7.76 7.59 7.92
N ASP A 68 8.70 8.49 7.67
CA ASP A 68 9.77 8.81 8.62
C ASP A 68 9.24 9.45 9.90
N HIS A 69 8.24 10.33 9.79
CA HIS A 69 7.59 10.94 10.95
C HIS A 69 6.76 9.91 11.73
N ILE A 70 5.98 9.06 11.04
CA ILE A 70 5.24 7.97 11.67
C ILE A 70 6.17 7.08 12.50
N LEU A 71 7.30 6.67 11.90
CA LEU A 71 8.29 5.83 12.59
C LEU A 71 8.94 6.56 13.77
N ALA A 72 9.27 7.85 13.62
CA ALA A 72 9.86 8.63 14.68
C ALA A 72 8.90 8.78 15.87
N ASP A 73 7.62 9.07 15.60
CA ASP A 73 6.61 9.25 16.64
C ASP A 73 6.32 7.93 17.39
N ILE A 74 6.25 6.80 16.67
CA ILE A 74 6.14 5.48 17.31
C ILE A 74 7.37 5.19 18.16
N LYS A 75 8.58 5.38 17.61
CA LYS A 75 9.84 5.13 18.32
C LYS A 75 9.99 5.96 19.59
N ASN A 76 9.55 7.21 19.57
CA ASN A 76 9.57 8.09 20.73
C ASN A 76 8.71 7.56 21.91
N GLN A 77 7.67 6.77 21.60
CA GLN A 77 6.73 6.25 22.60
C GLN A 77 7.07 4.84 23.08
N VAL A 78 7.52 3.95 22.18
CA VAL A 78 7.79 2.55 22.52
C VAL A 78 9.27 2.22 22.65
N GLY A 79 10.16 3.17 22.37
CA GLY A 79 11.60 2.94 22.33
C GLY A 79 12.06 2.33 21.01
N GLU A 80 12.87 1.27 21.07
CA GLU A 80 13.48 0.69 19.88
C GLU A 80 12.47 -0.08 19.02
N LEU A 81 12.49 0.19 17.71
CA LEU A 81 11.78 -0.58 16.69
C LEU A 81 12.80 -1.51 16.00
N LYS A 82 12.68 -2.82 16.24
CA LYS A 82 13.56 -3.82 15.64
C LYS A 82 13.09 -4.17 14.24
N PRO A 83 13.86 -3.86 13.18
CA PRO A 83 13.52 -4.26 11.83
C PRO A 83 13.39 -5.78 11.73
N ILE A 84 12.41 -6.24 10.97
CA ILE A 84 12.23 -7.66 10.68
C ILE A 84 12.38 -7.84 9.17
N ASP A 85 12.99 -8.95 8.76
CA ASP A 85 13.03 -9.33 7.37
C ASP A 85 11.58 -9.52 6.83
N GLY A 86 11.26 -8.81 5.78
CA GLY A 86 9.95 -8.79 5.18
C GLY A 86 10.02 -8.42 3.72
N SER A 87 8.89 -8.05 3.13
CA SER A 87 8.84 -7.60 1.75
C SER A 87 9.59 -6.28 1.59
N ARG A 88 10.75 -6.33 0.94
CA ARG A 88 11.52 -5.12 0.57
C ARG A 88 10.83 -4.26 -0.49
N THR A 89 9.70 -4.72 -1.02
CA THR A 89 8.99 -4.08 -2.13
C THR A 89 7.68 -3.42 -1.72
N GLU A 90 7.20 -3.68 -0.48
CA GLU A 90 5.86 -3.27 -0.07
C GLU A 90 5.84 -2.37 1.15
N HIS A 91 6.62 -2.70 2.18
CA HIS A 91 6.58 -1.99 3.47
C HIS A 91 7.84 -2.24 4.29
N HIS A 92 8.13 -1.32 5.19
CA HIS A 92 9.08 -1.53 6.28
C HIS A 92 8.33 -2.15 7.45
N ILE A 93 8.84 -3.26 8.00
CA ILE A 93 8.19 -3.99 9.09
C ILE A 93 9.11 -4.05 10.31
N PHE A 94 8.50 -3.90 11.49
CA PHE A 94 9.20 -3.81 12.77
C PHE A 94 8.48 -4.62 13.85
N ARG A 95 9.25 -5.01 14.85
CA ARG A 95 8.75 -5.54 16.11
C ARG A 95 9.07 -4.55 17.23
N VAL A 96 8.10 -4.32 18.10
CA VAL A 96 8.29 -3.67 19.39
C VAL A 96 8.63 -4.76 20.41
N ASP A 97 9.56 -4.51 21.33
CA ASP A 97 9.90 -5.47 22.38
C ASP A 97 8.66 -5.79 23.23
N ASP A 98 8.53 -7.05 23.61
CA ASP A 98 7.43 -7.61 24.38
C ASP A 98 6.04 -7.54 23.69
N TYR A 99 5.96 -7.15 22.41
CA TYR A 99 4.71 -7.17 21.64
C TYR A 99 4.63 -8.45 20.79
N LYS A 100 3.45 -9.08 20.78
CA LYS A 100 3.21 -10.32 20.01
C LYS A 100 3.14 -10.06 18.51
N GLY A 101 2.48 -8.97 18.12
CA GLY A 101 2.28 -8.58 16.73
C GLY A 101 3.40 -7.73 16.15
N LYS A 102 3.09 -7.05 15.06
CA LYS A 102 4.06 -6.29 14.26
C LYS A 102 3.49 -4.95 13.85
N VAL A 103 4.39 -4.00 13.66
CA VAL A 103 4.07 -2.68 13.09
C VAL A 103 4.77 -2.57 11.75
N ALA A 104 4.08 -2.05 10.75
CA ALA A 104 4.66 -1.80 9.45
C ALA A 104 4.30 -0.40 8.94
N VAL A 105 5.16 0.16 8.10
CA VAL A 105 4.92 1.44 7.42
C VAL A 105 5.05 1.25 5.92
N ILE A 106 4.05 1.70 5.18
CA ILE A 106 3.99 1.67 3.72
C ILE A 106 4.24 3.07 3.19
N PRO A 107 5.44 3.34 2.66
CA PRO A 107 5.82 4.65 2.12
C PRO A 107 5.19 4.84 0.73
N ALA A 108 3.86 4.96 0.70
CA ALA A 108 3.08 4.94 -0.54
C ALA A 108 3.30 6.19 -1.39
N TYR A 109 3.46 7.35 -0.76
CA TYR A 109 3.73 8.61 -1.45
C TYR A 109 5.23 8.91 -1.57
N SER A 110 6.00 8.76 -0.49
CA SER A 110 7.46 8.97 -0.52
C SER A 110 8.18 7.97 -1.43
N ARG A 111 7.53 6.83 -1.73
CA ARG A 111 7.96 5.87 -2.77
C ARG A 111 9.36 5.30 -2.57
N SER A 112 9.85 5.25 -1.34
CA SER A 112 11.20 4.77 -1.03
C SER A 112 11.43 3.31 -1.46
N LEU A 113 10.37 2.53 -1.68
CA LEU A 113 10.42 1.13 -2.11
C LEU A 113 10.15 0.93 -3.62
N CYS A 114 9.95 2.00 -4.39
CA CYS A 114 9.57 1.89 -5.80
C CYS A 114 10.65 1.24 -6.67
N GLY A 115 11.93 1.47 -6.38
CA GLY A 115 13.04 0.92 -7.18
C GLY A 115 13.11 -0.62 -7.20
N ALA A 116 12.56 -1.29 -6.17
CA ALA A 116 12.48 -2.74 -6.09
C ALA A 116 11.05 -3.28 -6.34
N CYS A 117 10.12 -2.45 -6.81
CA CYS A 117 8.72 -2.80 -6.92
C CYS A 117 8.46 -3.83 -8.03
N ASN A 118 7.91 -4.98 -7.66
CA ASN A 118 7.53 -6.08 -8.57
C ASN A 118 6.00 -6.23 -8.76
N ARG A 119 5.21 -5.25 -8.32
CA ARG A 119 3.75 -5.31 -8.35
C ARG A 119 3.17 -4.95 -9.71
N ILE A 120 2.14 -5.66 -10.08
CA ILE A 120 1.20 -5.31 -11.14
C ILE A 120 -0.21 -5.26 -10.54
N ARG A 121 -1.14 -4.64 -11.23
CA ARG A 121 -2.55 -4.54 -10.82
C ARG A 121 -3.44 -4.91 -11.99
N ILE A 122 -4.58 -5.49 -11.66
CA ILE A 122 -5.68 -5.66 -12.60
C ILE A 122 -6.85 -4.86 -12.05
N THR A 123 -7.38 -3.98 -12.87
CA THR A 123 -8.55 -3.16 -12.52
C THR A 123 -9.83 -3.99 -12.58
N ALA A 124 -10.90 -3.51 -11.95
CA ALA A 124 -12.20 -4.19 -11.96
C ALA A 124 -12.78 -4.35 -13.37
N ASP A 125 -12.42 -3.48 -14.31
CA ASP A 125 -12.81 -3.54 -15.72
C ASP A 125 -11.83 -4.35 -16.59
N GLY A 126 -10.85 -5.04 -15.96
CA GLY A 126 -9.97 -6.01 -16.61
C GLY A 126 -8.78 -5.43 -17.38
N LYS A 127 -8.30 -4.27 -16.94
CA LYS A 127 -7.09 -3.66 -17.49
C LYS A 127 -5.88 -3.96 -16.60
N LEU A 128 -4.74 -4.21 -17.19
CA LEU A 128 -3.47 -4.40 -16.50
C LEU A 128 -2.73 -3.07 -16.36
N LEU A 129 -2.23 -2.80 -15.16
CA LEU A 129 -1.39 -1.67 -14.81
C LEU A 129 -0.06 -2.16 -14.26
N ASN A 130 1.05 -1.66 -14.79
CA ASN A 130 2.39 -1.99 -14.31
C ASN A 130 2.87 -1.07 -13.17
N CYS A 131 2.21 0.05 -12.95
CA CYS A 131 2.51 0.99 -11.86
C CYS A 131 1.22 1.68 -11.39
N LEU A 132 1.11 1.90 -10.08
CA LEU A 132 0.00 2.63 -9.47
C LEU A 132 -0.13 4.07 -10.00
N TYR A 133 1.00 4.69 -10.28
CA TYR A 133 1.11 6.06 -10.76
C TYR A 133 1.10 6.19 -12.30
N SER A 134 1.04 5.06 -13.02
CA SER A 134 0.93 5.03 -14.48
C SER A 134 -0.51 5.11 -14.92
N GLN A 135 -0.72 5.73 -16.07
CA GLN A 135 -1.99 5.65 -16.81
C GLN A 135 -1.88 4.67 -18.00
N ASP A 136 -0.73 4.05 -18.19
CA ASP A 136 -0.55 3.03 -19.22
C ASP A 136 -1.34 1.79 -18.83
N GLU A 137 -2.50 1.63 -19.46
CA GLU A 137 -3.42 0.52 -19.24
C GLU A 137 -3.40 -0.42 -20.45
N MET A 138 -3.25 -1.70 -20.17
CA MET A 138 -3.38 -2.76 -21.18
C MET A 138 -4.71 -3.48 -20.95
N ASN A 139 -5.56 -3.51 -21.95
CA ASN A 139 -6.88 -4.14 -21.85
C ASN A 139 -6.78 -5.66 -22.04
N LEU A 140 -6.64 -6.39 -20.93
CA LEU A 140 -6.62 -7.86 -20.95
C LEU A 140 -8.01 -8.46 -21.16
N ARG A 141 -9.06 -7.81 -20.63
CA ARG A 141 -10.43 -8.30 -20.76
C ARG A 141 -10.83 -8.47 -22.22
N ASP A 142 -10.57 -7.44 -23.04
CA ASP A 142 -10.96 -7.50 -24.45
C ASP A 142 -10.09 -8.46 -25.24
N ALA A 143 -8.80 -8.60 -24.88
CA ALA A 143 -7.94 -9.62 -25.47
C ALA A 143 -8.49 -11.05 -25.22
N ILE A 144 -8.86 -11.34 -23.96
CA ILE A 144 -9.45 -12.64 -23.59
C ILE A 144 -10.81 -12.87 -24.28
N ARG A 145 -11.67 -11.85 -24.37
CA ARG A 145 -13.00 -11.96 -24.99
C ARG A 145 -12.94 -12.09 -26.51
N ASN A 146 -11.85 -11.66 -27.13
CA ASN A 146 -11.61 -11.80 -28.57
C ASN A 146 -10.76 -13.05 -28.89
N ASP A 147 -10.72 -14.03 -27.99
CA ASP A 147 -10.05 -15.31 -28.16
C ASP A 147 -8.56 -15.19 -28.57
N VAL A 148 -7.88 -14.15 -28.06
CA VAL A 148 -6.42 -14.02 -28.22
C VAL A 148 -5.75 -15.20 -27.52
N SER A 149 -4.79 -15.86 -28.19
CA SER A 149 -4.14 -17.06 -27.65
C SER A 149 -3.40 -16.77 -26.33
N ASP A 150 -3.26 -17.80 -25.49
CA ASP A 150 -2.59 -17.70 -24.19
C ASP A 150 -1.13 -17.23 -24.34
N GLU A 151 -0.43 -17.64 -25.41
CA GLU A 151 0.95 -17.20 -25.69
C GLU A 151 1.00 -15.70 -25.97
N ASN A 152 0.02 -15.17 -26.68
CA ASN A 152 -0.07 -13.73 -26.95
C ASN A 152 -0.44 -12.95 -25.69
N ILE A 153 -1.36 -13.44 -24.87
CA ILE A 153 -1.70 -12.84 -23.57
C ILE A 153 -0.46 -12.83 -22.65
N GLN A 154 0.28 -13.94 -22.58
CA GLN A 154 1.53 -14.01 -21.84
C GLN A 154 2.55 -12.97 -22.34
N SER A 155 2.69 -12.84 -23.66
CA SER A 155 3.59 -11.86 -24.28
C SER A 155 3.16 -10.42 -23.95
N MET A 156 1.85 -10.14 -23.95
CA MET A 156 1.31 -8.84 -23.53
C MET A 156 1.67 -8.52 -22.06
N ILE A 157 1.48 -9.47 -21.16
CA ILE A 157 1.81 -9.31 -19.72
C ILE A 157 3.31 -9.09 -19.57
N GLN A 158 4.16 -9.90 -20.19
CA GLN A 158 5.62 -9.73 -20.17
C GLN A 158 6.04 -8.37 -20.71
N GLY A 159 5.45 -7.94 -21.83
CA GLY A 159 5.69 -6.63 -22.42
C GLY A 159 5.34 -5.47 -21.48
N SER A 160 4.30 -5.61 -20.65
CA SER A 160 3.94 -4.65 -19.62
C SER A 160 5.01 -4.54 -18.52
N PHE A 161 5.58 -5.68 -18.11
CA PHE A 161 6.68 -5.68 -17.13
C PHE A 161 7.93 -4.99 -17.66
N LEU A 162 8.30 -5.23 -18.89
CA LEU A 162 9.49 -4.63 -19.53
C LEU A 162 9.36 -3.11 -19.70
N LYS A 163 8.13 -2.60 -19.80
CA LYS A 163 7.82 -1.17 -19.90
C LYS A 163 7.66 -0.48 -18.54
N LYS A 164 7.91 -1.20 -17.44
CA LYS A 164 7.77 -0.62 -16.10
C LYS A 164 8.76 0.51 -15.90
N TYR A 165 8.26 1.64 -15.40
CA TYR A 165 9.10 2.78 -15.04
C TYR A 165 10.04 2.42 -13.89
N LYS A 166 11.20 3.09 -13.83
CA LYS A 166 12.19 2.88 -12.75
C LYS A 166 11.61 3.12 -11.35
N ASP A 167 10.65 4.04 -11.26
CA ASP A 167 9.95 4.37 -10.02
C ASP A 167 8.59 5.05 -10.30
N GLY A 168 7.83 5.31 -9.25
CA GLY A 168 6.52 5.95 -9.35
C GLY A 168 6.58 7.43 -9.73
N TRP A 169 7.73 8.11 -9.54
CA TRP A 169 7.92 9.50 -9.95
C TRP A 169 8.06 9.59 -11.47
N ALA A 170 8.89 8.74 -12.06
CA ALA A 170 9.03 8.64 -13.50
C ALA A 170 7.71 8.26 -14.18
N ALA A 171 6.95 7.31 -13.60
CA ALA A 171 5.64 6.94 -14.10
C ALA A 171 4.65 8.12 -14.09
N GLN A 172 4.63 8.89 -13.03
CA GLN A 172 3.75 10.05 -12.88
C GLN A 172 4.12 11.17 -13.85
N GLN A 173 5.40 11.45 -14.04
CA GLN A 173 5.89 12.49 -14.97
C GLN A 173 5.55 12.17 -16.43
N SER A 174 5.58 10.91 -16.82
CA SER A 174 5.28 10.48 -18.20
C SER A 174 3.82 10.66 -18.59
N ASN A 175 2.89 10.61 -17.63
CA ASN A 175 1.46 10.51 -17.91
C ASN A 175 0.65 11.77 -17.55
N GLY A 176 1.25 12.79 -16.96
CA GLY A 176 0.74 14.16 -16.82
C GLY A 176 -0.48 14.40 -15.93
N THR A 177 -1.36 13.45 -15.71
CA THR A 177 -2.58 13.62 -14.90
C THR A 177 -2.67 12.60 -13.77
N HIS A 178 -3.25 13.00 -12.65
CA HIS A 178 -3.50 12.11 -11.53
C HIS A 178 -4.83 11.36 -11.72
N ARG A 179 -4.89 10.11 -11.26
CA ARG A 179 -6.16 9.42 -11.09
C ARG A 179 -6.97 10.10 -9.98
N GLU A 180 -8.27 10.17 -10.17
CA GLU A 180 -9.16 10.84 -9.23
C GLU A 180 -9.46 9.99 -7.99
N SER A 181 -9.35 8.66 -8.09
CA SER A 181 -9.69 7.75 -7.00
C SER A 181 -8.95 6.43 -7.07
N MET A 182 -8.59 5.88 -5.90
CA MET A 182 -8.06 4.52 -5.76
C MET A 182 -9.05 3.44 -6.19
N THR A 183 -10.35 3.71 -6.13
CA THR A 183 -11.40 2.77 -6.56
C THR A 183 -11.34 2.46 -8.06
N GLN A 184 -10.76 3.35 -8.86
CA GLN A 184 -10.58 3.13 -10.31
C GLN A 184 -9.51 2.09 -10.64
N ILE A 185 -8.66 1.75 -9.69
CA ILE A 185 -7.48 0.88 -9.89
C ILE A 185 -7.47 -0.35 -9.00
N GLY A 186 -8.63 -0.71 -8.45
CA GLY A 186 -8.79 -1.94 -7.67
C GLY A 186 -8.10 -1.88 -6.30
N GLY A 187 -8.15 -0.73 -5.65
CA GLY A 187 -7.63 -0.52 -4.30
C GLY A 187 -8.74 -0.34 -3.29
#